data_9e4a7d0a9374398a29c84bd7b1b98168
#
_entry.id   9e4a7d0a9374398a29c84bd7b1b98168
#
_cell.length_a   1.000
_cell.length_b   1.000
_cell.length_c   1.000
_cell.angle_alpha   90.00
_cell.angle_beta   90.00
_cell.angle_gamma   90.00
#
_symmetry.space_group_name_H-M   'P 1'
#
loop_
_entity.id
_entity.type
_entity.pdbx_description
1 polymer ?
#
loop_
_entity_poly.entity_id
_entity_poly.type
_entity_poly.pdbx_seq_one_letter_code
_entity_poly.pdbx_strand_id
1 'polypeptide(L)'
;MDIQTFISNQASERQSILTKIHNTILENDKSVEAVIEPMMGNEMIIYKAKNSMKYGLASVKNYMSLHLLPIYGSQPLHAKYQALLPKASFQKGCINFKDEAEMPIDIVQQLICDCAPIDLVKIREDYLKAKKAKK
;
A
#
# COMPACT_ATOMS: atom_id res chain seq x y z
N MET A 1 7.35 -12.20 14.04
CA MET A 1 8.40 -11.49 13.30
C MET A 1 8.08 -10.01 13.29
N ASP A 2 9.06 -9.17 13.59
CA ASP A 2 8.84 -7.74 13.48
C ASP A 2 9.22 -7.22 12.09
N ILE A 3 8.89 -5.96 11.83
CA ILE A 3 9.06 -5.36 10.51
C ILE A 3 10.53 -5.24 10.14
N GLN A 4 11.37 -4.88 11.10
CA GLN A 4 12.81 -4.75 10.87
C GLN A 4 13.43 -6.09 10.49
N THR A 5 13.04 -7.17 11.15
CA THR A 5 13.48 -8.52 10.82
C THR A 5 13.02 -8.92 9.42
N PHE A 6 11.75 -8.61 9.08
CA PHE A 6 11.23 -8.88 7.75
C PHE A 6 12.07 -8.20 6.67
N ILE A 7 12.38 -6.90 6.85
CA ILE A 7 13.16 -6.14 5.87
C ILE A 7 14.60 -6.68 5.80
N SER A 8 15.23 -6.98 6.95
CA SER A 8 16.62 -7.46 6.96
C SER A 8 16.78 -8.84 6.34
N ASN A 9 15.69 -9.61 6.23
CA ASN A 9 15.69 -10.90 5.55
C ASN A 9 15.56 -10.78 4.02
N GLN A 10 15.33 -9.58 3.52
CA GLN A 10 15.23 -9.36 2.07
C GLN A 10 16.61 -9.15 1.45
N ALA A 11 16.68 -9.27 0.12
CA ALA A 11 17.93 -9.01 -0.60
C ALA A 11 18.45 -7.60 -0.28
N SER A 12 19.77 -7.47 -0.15
CA SER A 12 20.37 -6.21 0.32
C SER A 12 19.99 -5.02 -0.54
N GLU A 13 19.85 -5.19 -1.85
CA GLU A 13 19.48 -4.13 -2.78
C GLU A 13 18.02 -3.68 -2.61
N ARG A 14 17.19 -4.46 -1.92
CA ARG A 14 15.79 -4.12 -1.66
C ARG A 14 15.58 -3.48 -0.30
N GLN A 15 16.49 -3.68 0.65
CA GLN A 15 16.30 -3.23 2.03
C GLN A 15 16.11 -1.72 2.14
N SER A 16 16.88 -0.94 1.39
CA SER A 16 16.78 0.52 1.43
C SER A 16 15.43 1.03 0.95
N ILE A 17 14.97 0.57 -0.22
CA ILE A 17 13.69 1.03 -0.78
C ILE A 17 12.52 0.57 0.10
N LEU A 18 12.56 -0.65 0.62
CA LEU A 18 11.51 -1.16 1.51
C LEU A 18 11.43 -0.33 2.78
N THR A 19 12.58 0.02 3.39
CA THR A 19 12.63 0.86 4.57
C THR A 19 12.07 2.25 4.28
N LYS A 20 12.44 2.86 3.16
CA LYS A 20 11.97 4.19 2.78
C LYS A 20 10.45 4.21 2.57
N ILE A 21 9.91 3.21 1.87
CA ILE A 21 8.47 3.12 1.64
C ILE A 21 7.73 2.92 2.97
N HIS A 22 8.23 2.02 3.81
CA HIS A 22 7.64 1.77 5.12
C HIS A 22 7.55 3.05 5.96
N ASN A 23 8.67 3.76 6.06
CA ASN A 23 8.71 5.01 6.83
C ASN A 23 7.79 6.08 6.23
N THR A 24 7.75 6.17 4.90
CA THR A 24 6.88 7.13 4.20
C THR A 24 5.42 6.87 4.50
N ILE A 25 5.00 5.61 4.52
CA ILE A 25 3.62 5.26 4.87
C ILE A 25 3.28 5.70 6.29
N LEU A 26 4.14 5.35 7.26
CA LEU A 26 3.87 5.68 8.67
C LEU A 26 3.93 7.18 8.95
N GLU A 27 4.77 7.93 8.24
CA GLU A 27 4.89 9.37 8.42
C GLU A 27 3.71 10.14 7.83
N ASN A 28 3.11 9.63 6.76
CA ASN A 28 2.09 10.37 6.00
C ASN A 28 0.67 9.86 6.23
N ASP A 29 0.49 8.70 6.86
CA ASP A 29 -0.82 8.19 7.23
C ASP A 29 -0.78 7.70 8.67
N LYS A 30 -1.23 8.53 9.60
CA LYS A 30 -1.21 8.21 11.03
C LYS A 30 -2.35 7.29 11.46
N SER A 31 -3.25 6.94 10.55
CA SER A 31 -4.38 6.06 10.87
C SER A 31 -4.02 4.57 10.86
N VAL A 32 -2.83 4.21 10.36
CA VAL A 32 -2.48 2.81 10.16
C VAL A 32 -1.46 2.31 11.18
N GLU A 33 -1.56 1.01 11.46
CA GLU A 33 -0.57 0.26 12.24
C GLU A 33 0.01 -0.83 11.36
N ALA A 34 1.33 -1.02 11.44
CA ALA A 34 2.04 -1.99 10.62
C ALA A 34 2.24 -3.31 11.37
N VAL A 35 1.90 -4.42 10.73
CA VAL A 35 2.11 -5.77 11.27
C VAL A 35 2.61 -6.68 10.16
N ILE A 36 3.25 -7.80 10.53
CA ILE A 36 3.63 -8.83 9.57
C ILE A 36 2.57 -9.91 9.59
N GLU A 37 1.94 -10.16 8.44
CA GLU A 37 0.94 -11.22 8.29
C GLU A 37 1.11 -11.92 6.95
N PRO A 38 0.73 -13.20 6.87
CA PRO A 38 0.72 -13.90 5.58
C PRO A 38 -0.44 -13.45 4.72
N MET A 39 -0.19 -13.34 3.43
CA MET A 39 -1.21 -13.01 2.44
C MET A 39 -0.83 -13.70 1.14
N MET A 40 -1.74 -14.49 0.57
CA MET A 40 -1.51 -15.26 -0.65
C MET A 40 -0.25 -16.14 -0.58
N GLY A 41 0.00 -16.73 0.60
CA GLY A 41 1.13 -17.62 0.78
C GLY A 41 2.47 -16.95 1.09
N ASN A 42 2.51 -15.62 1.16
CA ASN A 42 3.74 -14.88 1.46
C ASN A 42 3.52 -13.95 2.65
N GLU A 43 4.54 -13.86 3.52
CA GLU A 43 4.51 -12.86 4.58
C GLU A 43 4.78 -11.48 3.98
N MET A 44 4.05 -10.47 4.48
CA MET A 44 4.23 -9.10 4.03
C MET A 44 3.89 -8.14 5.15
N ILE A 45 4.29 -6.88 4.98
CA ILE A 45 3.92 -5.83 5.92
C ILE A 45 2.50 -5.39 5.57
N ILE A 46 1.57 -5.54 6.52
CA ILE A 46 0.18 -5.12 6.37
C ILE A 46 -0.01 -3.86 7.21
N TYR A 47 -0.58 -2.82 6.61
CA TYR A 47 -0.89 -1.56 7.28
C TYR A 47 -2.40 -1.49 7.49
N LYS A 48 -2.82 -1.60 8.76
CA LYS A 48 -4.24 -1.69 9.12
C LYS A 48 -4.76 -0.37 9.69
N ALA A 49 -5.91 0.06 9.18
CA ALA A 49 -6.70 1.15 9.75
C ALA A 49 -8.00 0.55 10.25
N LYS A 50 -8.35 0.77 11.52
CA LYS A 50 -9.55 0.20 12.15
C LYS A 50 -9.62 -1.32 11.96
N ASN A 51 -8.49 -1.99 12.16
CA ASN A 51 -8.32 -3.45 12.04
C ASN A 51 -8.55 -4.01 10.63
N SER A 52 -8.60 -3.16 9.61
CA SER A 52 -8.73 -3.57 8.21
C SER A 52 -7.52 -3.14 7.40
N MET A 53 -7.09 -3.99 6.48
CA MET A 53 -5.96 -3.66 5.61
C MET A 53 -6.26 -2.42 4.78
N LYS A 54 -5.33 -1.47 4.81
CA LYS A 54 -5.37 -0.28 3.95
C LYS A 54 -4.26 -0.33 2.91
N TYR A 55 -3.05 -0.68 3.35
CA TYR A 55 -1.89 -0.85 2.47
C TYR A 55 -1.20 -2.16 2.77
N GLY A 56 -0.37 -2.62 1.84
CA GLY A 56 0.50 -3.77 2.05
C GLY A 56 1.80 -3.58 1.28
N LEU A 57 2.90 -4.06 1.83
CA LEU A 57 4.22 -3.99 1.19
C LEU A 57 4.83 -5.38 1.18
N ALA A 58 5.04 -5.90 -0.03
CA ALA A 58 5.52 -7.26 -0.24
C ALA A 58 6.82 -7.26 -1.04
N SER A 59 7.63 -8.30 -0.82
CA SER A 59 8.83 -8.55 -1.60
C SER A 59 8.79 -10.02 -2.05
N VAL A 60 8.60 -10.22 -3.34
CA VAL A 60 8.53 -11.57 -3.92
C VAL A 60 9.71 -11.77 -4.87
N LYS A 61 9.79 -12.95 -5.48
CA LYS A 61 10.98 -13.36 -6.24
C LYS A 61 11.39 -12.34 -7.30
N ASN A 62 10.46 -11.88 -8.11
CA ASN A 62 10.77 -11.08 -9.29
C ASN A 62 10.53 -9.58 -9.11
N TYR A 63 9.88 -9.14 -8.03
CA TYR A 63 9.56 -7.73 -7.81
C TYR A 63 9.15 -7.49 -6.37
N MET A 64 9.06 -6.21 -6.01
CA MET A 64 8.37 -5.75 -4.80
C MET A 64 7.00 -5.25 -5.19
N SER A 65 6.05 -5.22 -4.25
CA SER A 65 4.69 -4.79 -4.55
C SER A 65 4.14 -3.93 -3.42
N LEU A 66 3.58 -2.78 -3.78
CA LEU A 66 2.84 -1.92 -2.85
C LEU A 66 1.35 -2.05 -3.16
N HIS A 67 0.61 -2.58 -2.18
CA HIS A 67 -0.84 -2.75 -2.29
C HIS A 67 -1.52 -1.53 -1.68
N LEU A 68 -2.49 -0.97 -2.40
CA LEU A 68 -3.17 0.27 -2.01
C LEU A 68 -4.65 0.12 -2.26
N LEU A 69 -5.39 -0.30 -1.22
CA LEU A 69 -6.83 -0.47 -1.33
C LEU A 69 -7.57 0.82 -1.70
N PRO A 70 -7.12 2.03 -1.22
CA PRO A 70 -7.75 3.27 -1.67
C PRO A 70 -7.69 3.48 -3.18
N ILE A 71 -6.58 3.08 -3.82
CA ILE A 71 -6.45 3.19 -5.29
C ILE A 71 -7.37 2.19 -5.99
N TYR A 72 -7.48 0.98 -5.44
CA TYR A 72 -8.37 -0.04 -6.00
C TYR A 72 -9.80 0.49 -6.10
N GLY A 73 -10.24 1.27 -5.12
CA GLY A 73 -11.58 1.84 -5.09
C GLY A 73 -11.72 3.20 -5.76
N SER A 74 -10.65 3.77 -6.32
CA SER A 74 -10.69 5.12 -6.89
C SER A 74 -10.03 5.16 -8.27
N GLN A 75 -10.86 5.19 -9.30
CA GLN A 75 -10.40 5.29 -10.68
C GLN A 75 -9.55 6.54 -10.94
N PRO A 76 -9.92 7.74 -10.44
CA PRO A 76 -9.09 8.92 -10.63
C PRO A 76 -7.70 8.81 -10.01
N LEU A 77 -7.59 8.23 -8.81
CA LEU A 77 -6.28 8.03 -8.17
C LEU A 77 -5.45 7.02 -8.94
N HIS A 78 -6.06 5.94 -9.39
CA HIS A 78 -5.36 4.93 -10.18
C HIS A 78 -4.75 5.56 -11.45
N ALA A 79 -5.55 6.32 -12.19
CA ALA A 79 -5.11 6.96 -13.43
C ALA A 79 -3.99 7.99 -13.17
N LYS A 80 -4.14 8.78 -12.09
CA LYS A 80 -3.15 9.80 -11.72
C LYS A 80 -1.78 9.17 -11.47
N TYR A 81 -1.74 8.11 -10.66
CA TYR A 81 -0.45 7.51 -10.28
C TYR A 81 0.10 6.59 -11.36
N GLN A 82 -0.74 6.01 -12.19
CA GLN A 82 -0.25 5.28 -13.36
C GLN A 82 0.54 6.22 -14.29
N ALA A 83 0.10 7.47 -14.43
CA ALA A 83 0.80 8.48 -15.20
C ALA A 83 2.10 8.95 -14.52
N LEU A 84 2.10 9.07 -13.18
CA LEU A 84 3.26 9.54 -12.42
C LEU A 84 4.32 8.46 -12.21
N LEU A 85 3.96 7.19 -12.35
CA LEU A 85 4.85 6.05 -12.16
C LEU A 85 4.91 5.19 -13.42
N PRO A 86 5.43 5.75 -14.54
CA PRO A 86 5.36 5.06 -15.84
C PRO A 86 6.25 3.82 -15.92
N LYS A 87 7.24 3.68 -15.03
CA LYS A 87 8.14 2.53 -15.02
C LYS A 87 7.66 1.39 -14.15
N ALA A 88 6.70 1.64 -13.26
CA ALA A 88 6.12 0.61 -12.40
C ALA A 88 4.99 -0.09 -13.15
N SER A 89 4.66 -1.32 -12.71
CA SER A 89 3.60 -2.12 -13.31
C SER A 89 2.37 -2.10 -12.40
N PHE A 90 1.25 -1.60 -12.91
CA PHE A 90 0.00 -1.51 -12.16
C PHE A 90 -0.87 -2.72 -12.42
N GLN A 91 -1.37 -3.33 -11.34
CA GLN A 91 -2.34 -4.42 -11.40
C GLN A 91 -3.45 -4.12 -10.39
N LYS A 92 -4.57 -3.60 -10.87
CA LYS A 92 -5.69 -3.20 -10.01
C LYS A 92 -5.19 -2.26 -8.89
N GLY A 93 -5.23 -2.68 -7.63
CA GLY A 93 -4.75 -1.91 -6.49
C GLY A 93 -3.30 -2.15 -6.10
N CYS A 94 -2.53 -2.86 -6.92
CA CYS A 94 -1.14 -3.21 -6.62
C CYS A 94 -0.20 -2.51 -7.60
N ILE A 95 0.92 -2.00 -7.08
CA ILE A 95 1.96 -1.40 -7.91
C ILE A 95 3.22 -2.24 -7.73
N ASN A 96 3.67 -2.89 -8.81
CA ASN A 96 4.84 -3.75 -8.81
C ASN A 96 6.04 -2.98 -9.32
N PHE A 97 7.18 -3.12 -8.64
CA PHE A 97 8.40 -2.39 -8.97
C PHE A 97 9.63 -3.20 -8.57
N LYS A 98 10.74 -2.90 -9.22
CA LYS A 98 12.01 -3.63 -8.99
C LYS A 98 13.02 -2.81 -8.20
N ASP A 99 12.95 -1.48 -8.29
CA ASP A 99 13.90 -0.60 -7.62
C ASP A 99 13.29 0.79 -7.39
N GLU A 100 14.10 1.68 -6.77
CA GLU A 100 13.65 3.02 -6.45
C GLU A 100 13.40 3.89 -7.69
N ALA A 101 14.10 3.61 -8.79
CA ALA A 101 13.88 4.36 -10.04
C ALA A 101 12.46 4.12 -10.57
N GLU A 102 11.91 2.92 -10.38
CA GLU A 102 10.55 2.61 -10.77
C GLU A 102 9.50 3.14 -9.77
N MET A 103 9.92 3.41 -8.54
CA MET A 103 9.04 3.83 -7.46
C MET A 103 9.68 4.97 -6.66
N PRO A 104 9.82 6.18 -7.25
CA PRO A 104 10.46 7.31 -6.56
C PRO A 104 9.74 7.66 -5.25
N ILE A 105 10.52 7.90 -4.21
CA ILE A 105 9.97 8.11 -2.86
C ILE A 105 9.12 9.39 -2.77
N ASP A 106 9.48 10.44 -3.49
CA ASP A 106 8.67 11.66 -3.51
C ASP A 106 7.27 11.42 -4.07
N ILE A 107 7.15 10.54 -5.07
CA ILE A 107 5.84 10.15 -5.61
C ILE A 107 5.10 9.23 -4.64
N VAL A 108 5.82 8.32 -3.96
CA VAL A 108 5.21 7.49 -2.92
C VAL A 108 4.64 8.37 -1.80
N GLN A 109 5.37 9.39 -1.37
CA GLN A 109 4.89 10.32 -0.36
C GLN A 109 3.59 11.01 -0.80
N GLN A 110 3.55 11.51 -2.03
CA GLN A 110 2.36 12.14 -2.60
C GLN A 110 1.19 11.16 -2.64
N LEU A 111 1.46 9.93 -3.04
CA LEU A 111 0.47 8.86 -3.13
C LEU A 111 -0.15 8.56 -1.76
N ILE A 112 0.68 8.40 -0.73
CA ILE A 112 0.17 8.11 0.62
C ILE A 112 -0.60 9.32 1.16
N CYS A 113 -0.15 10.54 0.90
CA CYS A 113 -0.87 11.76 1.29
C CYS A 113 -2.28 11.80 0.67
N ASP A 114 -2.40 11.39 -0.60
CA ASP A 114 -3.71 11.34 -1.26
C ASP A 114 -4.60 10.23 -0.69
N CYS A 115 -4.00 9.13 -0.24
CA CYS A 115 -4.74 7.99 0.32
C CYS A 115 -5.08 8.17 1.80
N ALA A 116 -4.30 8.95 2.53
CA ALA A 116 -4.45 9.07 3.99
C ALA A 116 -5.85 9.47 4.44
N PRO A 117 -6.52 10.48 3.82
CA PRO A 117 -7.86 10.87 4.26
C PRO A 117 -8.97 9.87 3.88
N ILE A 118 -8.66 8.86 3.06
CA ILE A 118 -9.66 7.89 2.63
C ILE A 118 -9.89 6.88 3.74
N ASP A 119 -11.11 6.81 4.26
CA ASP A 119 -11.51 5.86 5.29
C ASP A 119 -12.35 4.76 4.64
N LEU A 120 -11.68 3.65 4.34
CA LEU A 120 -12.32 2.52 3.65
C LEU A 120 -13.40 1.85 4.49
N VAL A 121 -13.20 1.81 5.82
CA VAL A 121 -14.17 1.21 6.72
C VAL A 121 -15.46 2.04 6.74
N LYS A 122 -15.33 3.37 6.81
CA LYS A 122 -16.48 4.26 6.78
C LYS A 122 -17.22 4.20 5.44
N ILE A 123 -16.48 4.17 4.33
CA ILE A 123 -17.08 4.04 3.00
C ILE A 123 -17.91 2.76 2.91
N ARG A 124 -17.37 1.65 3.41
CA ARG A 124 -18.08 0.37 3.42
C ARG A 124 -19.33 0.43 4.29
N GLU A 125 -19.22 1.02 5.49
CA GLU A 125 -20.36 1.18 6.40
C GLU A 125 -21.46 2.04 5.77
N ASP A 126 -21.08 3.16 5.15
CA ASP A 126 -22.03 4.07 4.49
C ASP A 126 -22.73 3.37 3.32
N TYR A 127 -21.98 2.57 2.55
CA TYR A 127 -22.55 1.78 1.47
C TYR A 127 -23.59 0.78 1.98
N LEU A 128 -23.29 0.08 3.08
CA LEU A 128 -24.21 -0.90 3.65
C LEU A 128 -25.48 -0.23 4.21
N LYS A 129 -25.34 0.96 4.83
CA LYS A 129 -26.49 1.73 5.30
C LYS A 129 -27.38 2.18 4.15
N ALA A 130 -26.78 2.68 3.06
CA ALA A 130 -27.54 3.10 1.89
C ALA A 130 -28.29 1.93 1.25
N LYS A 131 -27.67 0.76 1.22
CA LYS A 131 -28.28 -0.46 0.69
C LYS A 131 -29.48 -0.90 1.54
N LYS A 132 -29.38 -0.79 2.87
CA LYS A 132 -30.50 -1.09 3.77
C LYS A 132 -31.64 -0.11 3.63
N ALA A 133 -31.33 1.17 3.43
CA ALA A 133 -32.33 2.22 3.30
C ALA A 133 -33.18 2.09 2.02
N LYS A 134 -32.68 1.40 1.02
CA LYS A 134 -33.40 1.17 -0.25
C LYS A 134 -34.36 0.00 -0.19
N LYS A 135 -34.40 -0.73 0.90
CA LYS A 135 -35.38 -1.79 1.13
C LYS A 135 -36.60 -1.18 1.81
#